data_b5119f751727c6f62ef4b71063345e05
#
_entry.id   b5119f751727c6f62ef4b71063345e05
#
_cell.length_a   1.000
_cell.length_b   1.000
_cell.length_c   1.000
_cell.angle_alpha   90.00
_cell.angle_beta   90.00
_cell.angle_gamma   90.00
#
_symmetry.space_group_name_H-M   'P 1'
#
loop_
_entity.id
_entity.type
_entity.pdbx_description
1 polymer ?
#
loop_
_entity_poly.entity_id
_entity_poly.type
_entity_poly.pdbx_seq_one_letter_code
_entity_poly.pdbx_strand_id
1 'polypeptide(L)'
;MKRWMQKTYRIDTAKIAARYKISEILAEVLVKRGLFDWTAMDQYLFADMESLHDPAEMKDLEKTAQLLEEKIANRENIMIIGDYDVDGVMSTYILYRGMQMLGGKAGFRIPHRVKDGYGIRDYMAQEAYEEGYTTILTCDNGISAVDAIRKAKELGMTVLLTDHHEVPCIDGKEVLPPADTIIDPKQKECSYPFKELCGAGIAYKLITYMMRTGAFAVCSDRNRL
;
A
#
# COMPACT_ATOMS: atom_id res chain seq x y z
N MET A 1 -11.27 -25.58 29.60
CA MET A 1 -9.85 -25.36 29.92
C MET A 1 -9.11 -25.05 28.62
N LYS A 2 -8.49 -23.88 28.46
CA LYS A 2 -7.68 -23.55 27.27
C LYS A 2 -6.34 -24.31 27.38
N ARG A 3 -5.99 -25.10 26.34
CA ARG A 3 -4.69 -25.79 26.28
C ARG A 3 -3.72 -24.94 25.49
N TRP A 4 -2.56 -24.66 26.05
CA TRP A 4 -1.44 -24.06 25.33
C TRP A 4 -0.73 -25.15 24.54
N MET A 5 -0.52 -24.92 23.23
CA MET A 5 0.24 -25.80 22.37
C MET A 5 1.46 -25.04 21.86
N GLN A 6 2.63 -25.61 22.08
CA GLN A 6 3.89 -25.08 21.56
C GLN A 6 4.27 -25.86 20.29
N LYS A 7 4.43 -25.16 19.18
CA LYS A 7 5.00 -25.76 17.98
C LYS A 7 6.49 -26.01 18.22
N THR A 8 6.93 -27.23 18.01
CA THR A 8 8.35 -27.63 18.06
C THR A 8 8.80 -28.01 16.64
N TYR A 9 10.00 -27.59 16.28
CA TYR A 9 10.62 -27.92 15.00
C TYR A 9 11.91 -28.67 15.25
N ARG A 10 12.26 -29.65 14.40
CA ARG A 10 13.52 -30.40 14.47
C ARG A 10 14.63 -29.63 13.75
N ILE A 11 14.92 -28.41 14.19
CA ILE A 11 15.95 -27.54 13.62
C ILE A 11 16.92 -27.17 14.74
N ASP A 12 18.19 -27.21 14.44
CA ASP A 12 19.26 -26.86 15.37
C ASP A 12 19.38 -25.34 15.51
N THR A 13 18.69 -24.79 16.49
CA THR A 13 18.69 -23.35 16.77
C THR A 13 20.04 -22.84 17.26
N ALA A 14 20.87 -23.71 17.87
CA ALA A 14 22.22 -23.34 18.30
C ALA A 14 23.11 -23.01 17.08
N LYS A 15 22.99 -23.75 15.97
CA LYS A 15 23.71 -23.43 14.73
C LYS A 15 23.25 -22.08 14.12
N ILE A 16 21.98 -21.80 14.18
CA ILE A 16 21.44 -20.51 13.72
C ILE A 16 21.99 -19.37 14.58
N ALA A 17 21.92 -19.54 15.91
CA ALA A 17 22.43 -18.57 16.87
C ALA A 17 23.91 -18.27 16.65
N ALA A 18 24.73 -19.32 16.47
CA ALA A 18 26.16 -19.20 16.21
C ALA A 18 26.46 -18.48 14.89
N ARG A 19 25.75 -18.84 13.80
CA ARG A 19 25.95 -18.23 12.46
C ARG A 19 25.66 -16.72 12.47
N TYR A 20 24.53 -16.32 13.05
CA TYR A 20 24.07 -14.93 13.01
C TYR A 20 24.53 -14.11 14.23
N LYS A 21 25.24 -14.73 15.18
CA LYS A 21 25.66 -14.11 16.46
C LYS A 21 24.47 -13.50 17.22
N ILE A 22 23.37 -14.22 17.26
CA ILE A 22 22.13 -13.89 17.98
C ILE A 22 21.89 -14.88 19.13
N SER A 23 20.93 -14.55 20.01
CA SER A 23 20.53 -15.49 21.07
C SER A 23 19.79 -16.71 20.49
N GLU A 24 19.82 -17.83 21.17
CA GLU A 24 19.05 -19.03 20.79
C GLU A 24 17.55 -18.76 20.82
N ILE A 25 17.08 -17.88 21.72
CA ILE A 25 15.68 -17.47 21.78
C ILE A 25 15.27 -16.77 20.46
N LEU A 26 16.09 -15.87 19.95
CA LEU A 26 15.81 -15.20 18.67
C LEU A 26 15.86 -16.20 17.51
N ALA A 27 16.83 -17.11 17.51
CA ALA A 27 16.90 -18.19 16.53
C ALA A 27 15.62 -19.06 16.54
N GLU A 28 15.10 -19.38 17.72
CA GLU A 28 13.84 -20.11 17.88
C GLU A 28 12.64 -19.33 17.34
N VAL A 29 12.60 -18.00 17.54
CA VAL A 29 11.56 -17.11 16.98
C VAL A 29 11.60 -17.09 15.45
N LEU A 30 12.78 -17.03 14.83
CA LEU A 30 12.93 -17.10 13.37
C LEU A 30 12.36 -18.41 12.82
N VAL A 31 12.71 -19.54 13.43
CA VAL A 31 12.18 -20.85 13.05
C VAL A 31 10.66 -20.92 13.23
N LYS A 32 10.11 -20.39 14.33
CA LYS A 32 8.66 -20.36 14.59
C LYS A 32 7.91 -19.48 13.61
N ARG A 33 8.58 -18.51 12.97
CA ARG A 33 8.05 -17.69 11.87
C ARG A 33 8.12 -18.36 10.50
N GLY A 34 8.61 -19.59 10.42
CA GLY A 34 8.67 -20.36 9.18
C GLY A 34 9.94 -20.15 8.36
N LEU A 35 10.96 -19.51 8.94
CA LEU A 35 12.25 -19.33 8.28
C LEU A 35 13.09 -20.58 8.53
N PHE A 36 13.14 -21.49 7.56
CA PHE A 36 13.74 -22.81 7.73
C PHE A 36 15.06 -23.00 6.99
N ASP A 37 15.37 -22.12 6.05
CA ASP A 37 16.61 -22.17 5.26
C ASP A 37 17.43 -20.88 5.40
N TRP A 38 18.70 -20.99 5.04
CA TRP A 38 19.64 -19.88 5.20
C TRP A 38 19.30 -18.68 4.33
N THR A 39 18.82 -18.90 3.11
CA THR A 39 18.47 -17.82 2.17
C THR A 39 17.31 -16.98 2.70
N ALA A 40 16.25 -17.64 3.19
CA ALA A 40 15.12 -16.95 3.80
C ALA A 40 15.51 -16.20 5.07
N MET A 41 16.42 -16.78 5.90
CA MET A 41 16.94 -16.11 7.08
C MET A 41 17.80 -14.90 6.73
N ASP A 42 18.70 -15.05 5.74
CA ASP A 42 19.56 -13.96 5.27
C ASP A 42 18.72 -12.80 4.72
N GLN A 43 17.72 -13.09 3.91
CA GLN A 43 16.77 -12.09 3.41
C GLN A 43 15.99 -11.40 4.53
N TYR A 44 15.52 -12.16 5.53
CA TYR A 44 14.78 -11.60 6.64
C TYR A 44 15.62 -10.69 7.54
N LEU A 45 16.89 -11.07 7.79
CA LEU A 45 17.77 -10.37 8.73
C LEU A 45 18.55 -9.21 8.10
N PHE A 46 18.84 -9.28 6.80
CA PHE A 46 19.80 -8.41 6.13
C PHE A 46 19.28 -7.85 4.79
N ALA A 47 17.96 -7.93 4.55
CA ALA A 47 17.37 -7.33 3.37
C ALA A 47 17.71 -5.82 3.27
N ASP A 48 18.02 -5.39 2.09
CA ASP A 48 18.26 -4.00 1.73
C ASP A 48 17.23 -3.49 0.71
N MET A 49 17.42 -2.28 0.20
CA MET A 49 16.53 -1.70 -0.79
C MET A 49 16.55 -2.44 -2.14
N GLU A 50 17.64 -3.15 -2.46
CA GLU A 50 17.77 -3.94 -3.69
C GLU A 50 16.97 -5.24 -3.61
N SER A 51 16.69 -5.70 -2.39
CA SER A 51 15.88 -6.89 -2.12
C SER A 51 14.37 -6.66 -2.29
N LEU A 52 13.94 -5.43 -2.52
CA LEU A 52 12.51 -5.11 -2.72
C LEU A 52 12.03 -5.62 -4.07
N HIS A 53 10.94 -6.39 -4.07
CA HIS A 53 10.29 -6.83 -5.31
C HIS A 53 9.87 -5.67 -6.20
N ASP A 54 9.83 -5.88 -7.52
CA ASP A 54 9.46 -4.84 -8.46
C ASP A 54 8.00 -4.38 -8.23
N PRO A 55 7.76 -3.07 -8.09
CA PRO A 55 6.39 -2.54 -7.99
C PRO A 55 5.46 -2.95 -9.14
N ALA A 56 6.00 -3.10 -10.36
CA ALA A 56 5.23 -3.48 -11.56
C ALA A 56 4.52 -4.85 -11.43
N GLU A 57 4.98 -5.71 -10.51
CA GLU A 57 4.33 -6.99 -10.24
C GLU A 57 3.00 -6.85 -9.46
N MET A 58 2.72 -5.66 -8.90
CA MET A 58 1.42 -5.41 -8.24
C MET A 58 0.34 -5.16 -9.28
N LYS A 59 -0.76 -5.89 -9.15
CA LYS A 59 -1.95 -5.67 -9.97
C LYS A 59 -2.36 -4.18 -9.92
N ASP A 60 -2.71 -3.65 -11.07
CA ASP A 60 -3.16 -2.28 -11.30
C ASP A 60 -2.14 -1.17 -10.99
N LEU A 61 -0.91 -1.45 -10.54
CA LEU A 61 0.05 -0.40 -10.17
C LEU A 61 0.45 0.45 -11.40
N GLU A 62 0.78 -0.18 -12.51
CA GLU A 62 1.12 0.54 -13.75
C GLU A 62 -0.04 1.38 -14.27
N LYS A 63 -1.25 0.82 -14.26
CA LYS A 63 -2.46 1.52 -14.69
C LYS A 63 -2.76 2.72 -13.78
N THR A 64 -2.58 2.56 -12.46
CA THR A 64 -2.75 3.65 -11.49
C THR A 64 -1.73 4.76 -11.74
N ALA A 65 -0.47 4.40 -11.96
CA ALA A 65 0.59 5.36 -12.26
C ALA A 65 0.28 6.16 -13.54
N GLN A 66 -0.13 5.48 -14.62
CA GLN A 66 -0.51 6.12 -15.89
C GLN A 66 -1.68 7.10 -15.71
N LEU A 67 -2.73 6.70 -14.99
CA LEU A 67 -3.86 7.58 -14.70
C LEU A 67 -3.43 8.79 -13.87
N LEU A 68 -2.59 8.61 -12.85
CA LEU A 68 -2.07 9.72 -12.06
C LEU A 68 -1.20 10.66 -12.89
N GLU A 69 -0.38 10.16 -13.80
CA GLU A 69 0.42 10.98 -14.73
C GLU A 69 -0.46 11.80 -15.66
N GLU A 70 -1.54 11.21 -16.17
CA GLU A 70 -2.55 11.92 -16.98
C GLU A 70 -3.22 13.05 -16.17
N LYS A 71 -3.65 12.75 -14.94
CA LYS A 71 -4.26 13.76 -14.04
C LYS A 71 -3.29 14.90 -13.72
N ILE A 72 -2.02 14.60 -13.48
CA ILE A 72 -0.97 15.60 -13.25
C ILE A 72 -0.76 16.46 -14.50
N ALA A 73 -0.65 15.85 -15.68
CA ALA A 73 -0.47 16.57 -16.95
C ALA A 73 -1.65 17.53 -17.24
N ASN A 74 -2.87 17.08 -16.94
CA ASN A 74 -4.08 17.87 -17.08
C ASN A 74 -4.28 18.91 -15.96
N ARG A 75 -3.38 18.97 -14.96
CA ARG A 75 -3.46 19.85 -13.78
C ARG A 75 -4.74 19.65 -12.95
N GLU A 76 -5.27 18.44 -12.95
CA GLU A 76 -6.43 18.08 -12.16
C GLU A 76 -6.10 18.02 -10.65
N ASN A 77 -7.12 18.29 -9.83
CA ASN A 77 -6.98 18.23 -8.38
C ASN A 77 -7.21 16.79 -7.88
N ILE A 78 -6.29 16.27 -7.09
CA ILE A 78 -6.30 14.90 -6.53
C ILE A 78 -6.50 14.99 -5.02
N MET A 79 -7.55 14.38 -4.48
CA MET A 79 -7.78 14.25 -3.04
C MET A 79 -7.23 12.91 -2.56
N ILE A 80 -6.23 12.94 -1.68
CA ILE A 80 -5.71 11.75 -0.99
C ILE A 80 -6.50 11.53 0.28
N ILE A 81 -7.08 10.34 0.46
CA ILE A 81 -7.85 9.99 1.66
C ILE A 81 -7.15 8.81 2.34
N GLY A 82 -6.53 9.10 3.50
CA GLY A 82 -5.82 8.12 4.32
C GLY A 82 -6.64 7.54 5.45
N ASP A 83 -5.96 6.89 6.39
CA ASP A 83 -6.53 6.50 7.68
C ASP A 83 -5.84 7.24 8.83
N TYR A 84 -6.41 7.14 10.03
CA TYR A 84 -6.00 7.92 11.22
C TYR A 84 -4.87 7.28 12.03
N ASP A 85 -4.46 6.07 11.72
CA ASP A 85 -3.36 5.41 12.43
C ASP A 85 -1.99 5.78 11.81
N VAL A 86 -0.92 5.20 12.34
CA VAL A 86 0.45 5.54 11.90
C VAL A 86 0.67 5.13 10.43
N ASP A 87 0.12 3.99 9.99
CA ASP A 87 0.29 3.52 8.62
C ASP A 87 -0.47 4.44 7.65
N GLY A 88 -1.72 4.80 7.96
CA GLY A 88 -2.53 5.71 7.16
C GLY A 88 -1.95 7.12 7.08
N VAL A 89 -1.45 7.67 8.20
CA VAL A 89 -0.77 8.98 8.21
C VAL A 89 0.50 8.96 7.37
N MET A 90 1.33 7.92 7.49
CA MET A 90 2.57 7.79 6.72
C MET A 90 2.30 7.54 5.24
N SER A 91 1.31 6.71 4.91
CA SER A 91 0.85 6.50 3.53
C SER A 91 0.40 7.81 2.89
N THR A 92 -0.43 8.56 3.60
CA THR A 92 -0.91 9.89 3.16
C THR A 92 0.26 10.85 2.92
N TYR A 93 1.21 10.91 3.85
CA TYR A 93 2.39 11.76 3.72
C TYR A 93 3.24 11.41 2.51
N ILE A 94 3.50 10.11 2.29
CA ILE A 94 4.30 9.62 1.15
C ILE A 94 3.61 9.98 -0.16
N LEU A 95 2.32 9.72 -0.29
CA LEU A 95 1.57 10.05 -1.51
C LEU A 95 1.51 11.57 -1.73
N TYR A 96 1.19 12.34 -0.71
CA TYR A 96 1.09 13.80 -0.81
C TYR A 96 2.43 14.43 -1.23
N ARG A 97 3.52 14.04 -0.57
CA ARG A 97 4.86 14.52 -0.93
C ARG A 97 5.30 14.03 -2.30
N GLY A 98 5.02 12.78 -2.64
CA GLY A 98 5.29 12.22 -3.95
C GLY A 98 4.55 12.97 -5.06
N MET A 99 3.25 13.23 -4.89
CA MET A 99 2.48 14.03 -5.85
C MET A 99 3.06 15.44 -6.02
N GLN A 100 3.45 16.12 -4.93
CA GLN A 100 4.09 17.43 -5.03
C GLN A 100 5.41 17.37 -5.80
N MET A 101 6.25 16.37 -5.56
CA MET A 101 7.52 16.19 -6.27
C MET A 101 7.32 15.91 -7.77
N LEU A 102 6.22 15.25 -8.13
CA LEU A 102 5.81 14.97 -9.50
C LEU A 102 5.03 16.14 -10.15
N GLY A 103 4.85 17.27 -9.44
CA GLY A 103 4.19 18.46 -9.96
C GLY A 103 2.64 18.38 -9.93
N GLY A 104 2.08 17.37 -9.24
CA GLY A 104 0.64 17.19 -9.10
C GLY A 104 0.03 18.15 -8.08
N LYS A 105 -1.24 18.50 -8.29
CA LYS A 105 -2.06 19.27 -7.36
C LYS A 105 -2.81 18.31 -6.45
N ALA A 106 -2.32 18.09 -5.24
CA ALA A 106 -2.93 17.19 -4.28
C ALA A 106 -3.34 17.90 -2.99
N GLY A 107 -4.52 17.55 -2.48
CA GLY A 107 -4.94 17.76 -1.11
C GLY A 107 -5.00 16.44 -0.37
N PHE A 108 -5.20 16.48 0.94
CA PHE A 108 -5.39 15.25 1.70
C PHE A 108 -6.44 15.39 2.79
N ARG A 109 -7.03 14.26 3.18
CA ARG A 109 -7.92 14.12 4.33
C ARG A 109 -7.59 12.87 5.11
N ILE A 110 -7.72 12.98 6.42
CA ILE A 110 -7.61 11.85 7.35
C ILE A 110 -8.90 11.84 8.18
N PRO A 111 -9.63 10.71 8.23
CA PRO A 111 -10.85 10.61 9.01
C PRO A 111 -10.58 10.82 10.50
N HIS A 112 -11.52 11.42 11.21
CA HIS A 112 -11.39 11.59 12.64
C HIS A 112 -11.78 10.29 13.35
N ARG A 113 -10.84 9.69 14.07
CA ARG A 113 -10.98 8.36 14.71
C ARG A 113 -12.30 8.12 15.43
N VAL A 114 -12.80 9.11 16.16
CA VAL A 114 -14.01 8.97 17.00
C VAL A 114 -15.29 9.34 16.24
N LYS A 115 -15.23 10.35 15.36
CA LYS A 115 -16.44 10.84 14.65
C LYS A 115 -16.74 10.03 13.41
N ASP A 116 -15.71 9.72 12.63
CA ASP A 116 -15.87 9.15 11.28
C ASP A 116 -15.62 7.64 11.29
N GLY A 117 -14.80 7.16 12.24
CA GLY A 117 -14.35 5.78 12.26
C GLY A 117 -13.29 5.53 11.20
N TYR A 118 -13.15 4.28 10.77
CA TYR A 118 -12.13 3.81 9.86
C TYR A 118 -12.45 4.13 8.40
N GLY A 119 -11.48 4.68 7.68
CA GLY A 119 -11.45 4.79 6.21
C GLY A 119 -12.38 5.85 5.62
N ILE A 120 -12.45 5.84 4.29
CA ILE A 120 -13.27 6.79 3.52
C ILE A 120 -14.77 6.63 3.80
N ARG A 121 -15.47 7.77 3.88
CA ARG A 121 -16.93 7.87 4.06
C ARG A 121 -17.58 8.63 2.89
N ASP A 122 -18.87 8.38 2.67
CA ASP A 122 -19.65 8.98 1.59
C ASP A 122 -19.57 10.51 1.58
N TYR A 123 -19.67 11.14 2.75
CA TYR A 123 -19.59 12.60 2.87
C TYR A 123 -18.23 13.15 2.45
N MET A 124 -17.12 12.40 2.66
CA MET A 124 -15.79 12.83 2.24
C MET A 124 -15.65 12.87 0.73
N ALA A 125 -16.29 11.92 0.01
CA ALA A 125 -16.37 11.95 -1.44
C ALA A 125 -17.19 13.14 -1.93
N GLN A 126 -18.33 13.42 -1.27
CA GLN A 126 -19.18 14.55 -1.60
C GLN A 126 -18.47 15.89 -1.40
N GLU A 127 -17.83 16.08 -0.26
CA GLU A 127 -17.07 17.32 0.04
C GLU A 127 -15.88 17.49 -0.91
N ALA A 128 -15.13 16.41 -1.21
CA ALA A 128 -14.03 16.47 -2.18
C ALA A 128 -14.53 16.92 -3.56
N TYR A 129 -15.68 16.40 -4.02
CA TYR A 129 -16.29 16.83 -5.26
C TYR A 129 -16.69 18.32 -5.24
N GLU A 130 -17.33 18.78 -4.16
CA GLU A 130 -17.75 20.18 -3.98
C GLU A 130 -16.56 21.15 -3.92
N GLU A 131 -15.42 20.70 -3.41
CA GLU A 131 -14.15 21.44 -3.40
C GLU A 131 -13.42 21.43 -4.75
N GLY A 132 -13.97 20.77 -5.78
CA GLY A 132 -13.42 20.75 -7.14
C GLY A 132 -12.30 19.71 -7.34
N TYR A 133 -12.25 18.66 -6.52
CA TYR A 133 -11.40 17.52 -6.80
C TYR A 133 -12.09 16.58 -7.80
N THR A 134 -11.34 16.11 -8.78
CA THR A 134 -11.83 15.20 -9.82
C THR A 134 -11.41 13.75 -9.58
N THR A 135 -10.42 13.56 -8.70
CA THR A 135 -9.84 12.26 -8.43
C THR A 135 -9.70 12.04 -6.92
N ILE A 136 -10.08 10.86 -6.46
CA ILE A 136 -9.79 10.35 -5.12
C ILE A 136 -8.70 9.28 -5.24
N LEU A 137 -7.66 9.42 -4.44
CA LEU A 137 -6.62 8.42 -4.22
C LEU A 137 -6.68 7.97 -2.76
N THR A 138 -7.18 6.76 -2.48
CA THR A 138 -7.18 6.23 -1.11
C THR A 138 -5.82 5.65 -0.75
N CYS A 139 -5.47 5.62 0.52
CA CYS A 139 -4.31 4.90 1.01
C CYS A 139 -4.56 4.33 2.40
N ASP A 140 -4.17 3.06 2.59
CA ASP A 140 -4.37 2.31 3.83
C ASP A 140 -5.85 2.16 4.20
N ASN A 141 -6.72 2.30 3.23
CA ASN A 141 -8.17 2.07 3.35
C ASN A 141 -8.82 2.00 1.96
N GLY A 142 -10.07 1.58 1.95
CA GLY A 142 -10.91 1.64 0.75
C GLY A 142 -11.37 0.28 0.26
N ILE A 143 -10.61 -0.81 0.47
CA ILE A 143 -10.93 -2.14 -0.08
C ILE A 143 -12.31 -2.67 0.37
N SER A 144 -12.76 -2.29 1.54
CA SER A 144 -14.08 -2.64 2.07
C SER A 144 -15.13 -1.51 1.96
N ALA A 145 -14.75 -0.32 1.48
CA ALA A 145 -15.59 0.88 1.45
C ALA A 145 -16.45 0.97 0.18
N VAL A 146 -17.15 -0.10 -0.17
CA VAL A 146 -17.91 -0.22 -1.44
C VAL A 146 -18.87 0.95 -1.66
N ASP A 147 -19.61 1.37 -0.62
CA ASP A 147 -20.62 2.42 -0.76
C ASP A 147 -20.00 3.80 -0.97
N ALA A 148 -18.97 4.15 -0.20
CA ALA A 148 -18.25 5.43 -0.36
C ALA A 148 -17.58 5.54 -1.73
N ILE A 149 -16.97 4.46 -2.22
CA ILE A 149 -16.39 4.43 -3.57
C ILE A 149 -17.46 4.53 -4.64
N ARG A 150 -18.61 3.85 -4.48
CA ARG A 150 -19.75 3.98 -5.39
C ARG A 150 -20.25 5.42 -5.43
N LYS A 151 -20.39 6.08 -4.27
CA LYS A 151 -20.79 7.49 -4.19
C LYS A 151 -19.82 8.40 -4.96
N ALA A 152 -18.52 8.20 -4.83
CA ALA A 152 -17.52 8.95 -5.60
C ALA A 152 -17.69 8.72 -7.12
N LYS A 153 -17.95 7.49 -7.54
CA LYS A 153 -18.18 7.15 -8.95
C LYS A 153 -19.48 7.77 -9.49
N GLU A 154 -20.55 7.81 -8.69
CA GLU A 154 -21.82 8.47 -9.04
C GLU A 154 -21.65 9.99 -9.25
N LEU A 155 -20.72 10.61 -8.54
CA LEU A 155 -20.32 12.01 -8.71
C LEU A 155 -19.41 12.24 -9.95
N GLY A 156 -19.07 11.18 -10.69
CA GLY A 156 -18.21 11.25 -11.87
C GLY A 156 -16.72 11.33 -11.57
N MET A 157 -16.30 11.08 -10.34
CA MET A 157 -14.90 11.14 -9.94
C MET A 157 -14.13 9.90 -10.41
N THR A 158 -12.84 10.06 -10.68
CA THR A 158 -11.89 8.94 -10.80
C THR A 158 -11.51 8.47 -9.42
N VAL A 159 -11.55 7.16 -9.18
CA VAL A 159 -11.18 6.58 -7.89
C VAL A 159 -10.05 5.58 -8.06
N LEU A 160 -8.90 5.90 -7.49
CA LEU A 160 -7.70 5.06 -7.46
C LEU A 160 -7.51 4.59 -6.03
N LEU A 161 -7.52 3.27 -5.83
CA LEU A 161 -7.49 2.69 -4.50
C LEU A 161 -6.13 2.04 -4.24
N THR A 162 -5.48 2.41 -3.11
CA THR A 162 -4.34 1.67 -2.58
C THR A 162 -4.63 1.22 -1.16
N ASP A 163 -4.55 -0.09 -0.93
CA ASP A 163 -4.86 -0.72 0.35
C ASP A 163 -4.04 -2.00 0.55
N HIS A 164 -4.02 -2.53 1.77
CA HIS A 164 -3.36 -3.78 2.12
C HIS A 164 -4.19 -4.67 3.06
N HIS A 165 -5.40 -4.26 3.34
CA HIS A 165 -6.32 -5.00 4.21
C HIS A 165 -6.87 -6.25 3.51
N GLU A 166 -7.45 -7.17 4.28
CA GLU A 166 -8.07 -8.36 3.72
C GLU A 166 -9.22 -8.00 2.79
N VAL A 167 -9.19 -8.56 1.58
CA VAL A 167 -10.27 -8.36 0.60
C VAL A 167 -11.53 -9.06 1.10
N PRO A 168 -12.66 -8.36 1.26
CA PRO A 168 -13.91 -8.97 1.67
C PRO A 168 -14.33 -10.09 0.71
N CYS A 169 -14.77 -11.22 1.26
CA CYS A 169 -15.24 -12.36 0.48
C CYS A 169 -16.66 -12.75 0.90
N ILE A 170 -17.57 -12.90 -0.07
CA ILE A 170 -18.92 -13.42 0.12
C ILE A 170 -19.05 -14.65 -0.77
N ASP A 171 -19.46 -15.79 -0.21
CA ASP A 171 -19.60 -17.07 -0.92
C ASP A 171 -18.37 -17.46 -1.74
N GLY A 172 -17.17 -17.19 -1.19
CA GLY A 172 -15.89 -17.50 -1.82
C GLY A 172 -15.46 -16.56 -2.98
N LYS A 173 -16.24 -15.52 -3.25
CA LYS A 173 -15.92 -14.48 -4.24
C LYS A 173 -15.48 -13.20 -3.55
N GLU A 174 -14.44 -12.58 -4.08
CA GLU A 174 -14.01 -11.24 -3.64
C GLU A 174 -15.08 -10.21 -3.96
N VAL A 175 -15.33 -9.31 -3.00
CA VAL A 175 -16.22 -8.17 -3.15
C VAL A 175 -15.36 -6.92 -3.21
N LEU A 176 -15.09 -6.46 -4.41
CA LEU A 176 -14.27 -5.27 -4.64
C LEU A 176 -15.15 -4.03 -4.84
N PRO A 177 -14.71 -2.87 -4.32
CA PRO A 177 -15.36 -1.60 -4.60
C PRO A 177 -15.22 -1.22 -6.08
N PRO A 178 -16.16 -0.41 -6.64
CA PRO A 178 -16.16 -0.04 -8.06
C PRO A 178 -15.13 1.07 -8.39
N ALA A 179 -13.90 0.93 -7.92
CA ALA A 179 -12.79 1.84 -8.23
C ALA A 179 -12.28 1.63 -9.66
N ASP A 180 -11.63 2.64 -10.25
CA ASP A 180 -11.02 2.55 -11.58
C ASP A 180 -9.78 1.66 -11.58
N THR A 181 -9.06 1.66 -10.45
CA THR A 181 -7.93 0.75 -10.17
C THR A 181 -7.87 0.39 -8.70
N ILE A 182 -7.34 -0.81 -8.40
CA ILE A 182 -7.17 -1.30 -7.02
C ILE A 182 -5.78 -1.91 -6.89
N ILE A 183 -4.91 -1.21 -6.18
CA ILE A 183 -3.61 -1.75 -5.75
C ILE A 183 -3.78 -2.33 -4.36
N ASP A 184 -3.87 -3.64 -4.28
CA ASP A 184 -3.86 -4.39 -3.04
C ASP A 184 -3.18 -5.75 -3.29
N PRO A 185 -2.03 -6.02 -2.64
CA PRO A 185 -1.33 -7.29 -2.82
C PRO A 185 -2.14 -8.53 -2.46
N LYS A 186 -3.16 -8.39 -1.59
CA LYS A 186 -3.98 -9.51 -1.11
C LYS A 186 -5.11 -9.93 -2.04
N GLN A 187 -5.35 -9.18 -3.14
CA GLN A 187 -6.26 -9.65 -4.20
C GLN A 187 -5.81 -11.00 -4.74
N LYS A 188 -6.74 -11.92 -5.01
CA LYS A 188 -6.44 -13.27 -5.54
C LYS A 188 -5.65 -13.24 -6.85
N GLU A 189 -5.96 -12.27 -7.70
CA GLU A 189 -5.32 -12.12 -9.01
C GLU A 189 -4.01 -11.32 -8.97
N CYS A 190 -3.58 -10.82 -7.82
CA CYS A 190 -2.33 -10.10 -7.69
C CYS A 190 -1.15 -11.08 -7.59
N SER A 191 -0.17 -10.96 -8.48
CA SER A 191 1.03 -11.81 -8.50
C SER A 191 2.15 -11.33 -7.59
N TYR A 192 2.02 -10.16 -6.98
CA TYR A 192 3.07 -9.60 -6.12
C TYR A 192 3.47 -10.57 -5.00
N PRO A 193 4.76 -10.92 -4.86
CA PRO A 193 5.18 -12.03 -4.00
C PRO A 193 4.95 -11.82 -2.51
N PHE A 194 5.10 -10.57 -2.03
CA PHE A 194 4.98 -10.25 -0.60
C PHE A 194 3.64 -9.61 -0.27
N LYS A 195 2.72 -10.41 0.28
CA LYS A 195 1.34 -10.01 0.57
C LYS A 195 1.18 -9.12 1.81
N GLU A 196 2.19 -9.09 2.68
CA GLU A 196 2.14 -8.42 3.99
C GLU A 196 2.78 -7.01 3.96
N LEU A 197 2.76 -6.34 2.81
CA LEU A 197 3.12 -4.92 2.78
C LEU A 197 2.13 -4.12 3.62
N CYS A 198 2.63 -3.12 4.34
CA CYS A 198 1.79 -2.09 4.96
C CYS A 198 1.36 -1.04 3.93
N GLY A 199 0.36 -0.23 4.26
CA GLY A 199 -0.13 0.85 3.38
C GLY A 199 0.97 1.82 2.96
N ALA A 200 1.86 2.21 3.88
CA ALA A 200 3.01 3.06 3.57
C ALA A 200 3.98 2.41 2.58
N GLY A 201 4.16 1.08 2.66
CA GLY A 201 4.97 0.32 1.71
C GLY A 201 4.39 0.36 0.30
N ILE A 202 3.08 0.25 0.16
CA ILE A 202 2.39 0.35 -1.13
C ILE A 202 2.49 1.76 -1.70
N ALA A 203 2.22 2.78 -0.88
CA ALA A 203 2.36 4.18 -1.25
C ALA A 203 3.79 4.50 -1.75
N TYR A 204 4.80 4.03 -1.02
CA TYR A 204 6.21 4.17 -1.40
C TYR A 204 6.50 3.52 -2.76
N LYS A 205 6.01 2.31 -3.00
CA LYS A 205 6.23 1.59 -4.26
C LYS A 205 5.57 2.29 -5.45
N LEU A 206 4.35 2.81 -5.28
CA LEU A 206 3.68 3.58 -6.33
C LEU A 206 4.47 4.84 -6.69
N ILE A 207 4.86 5.64 -5.72
CA ILE A 207 5.64 6.87 -5.95
C ILE A 207 7.00 6.57 -6.56
N THR A 208 7.71 5.55 -6.06
CA THR A 208 9.01 5.15 -6.60
C THR A 208 8.90 4.68 -8.05
N TYR A 209 7.85 3.93 -8.38
CA TYR A 209 7.58 3.50 -9.75
C TYR A 209 7.35 4.71 -10.67
N MET A 210 6.48 5.64 -10.29
CA MET A 210 6.21 6.86 -11.06
C MET A 210 7.46 7.74 -11.27
N MET A 211 8.30 7.87 -10.23
CA MET A 211 9.56 8.60 -10.33
C MET A 211 10.57 7.94 -11.29
N ARG A 212 10.52 6.63 -11.39
CA ARG A 212 11.44 5.81 -12.19
C ARG A 212 11.04 5.75 -13.67
N THR A 213 9.72 5.67 -13.94
CA THR A 213 9.18 5.39 -15.28
C THR A 213 8.49 6.57 -15.92
N GLY A 214 8.00 7.56 -15.16
CA GLY A 214 7.22 8.68 -15.62
C GLY A 214 8.01 9.70 -16.45
N ALA A 215 7.30 10.59 -17.15
CA ALA A 215 7.86 11.72 -17.88
C ALA A 215 8.77 12.62 -17.02
N PHE A 216 8.69 12.50 -15.70
CA PHE A 216 9.47 13.22 -14.70
C PHE A 216 10.89 12.65 -14.52
N ALA A 217 11.14 11.38 -14.87
CA ALA A 217 12.48 10.78 -14.85
C ALA A 217 13.46 11.54 -15.77
N VAL A 218 12.94 12.12 -16.84
CA VAL A 218 13.72 12.90 -17.82
C VAL A 218 14.13 14.27 -17.27
N CYS A 219 13.46 14.80 -16.26
CA CYS A 219 13.74 16.13 -15.70
C CYS A 219 14.85 16.12 -14.63
N SER A 220 15.03 14.99 -13.93
CA SER A 220 16.05 14.85 -12.88
C SER A 220 17.48 14.74 -13.44
N ASP A 221 17.65 14.24 -14.66
CA ASP A 221 18.97 14.13 -15.31
C ASP A 221 19.49 15.46 -15.87
N ARG A 222 18.62 16.48 -16.05
CA ARG A 222 19.05 17.80 -16.53
C ARG A 222 19.60 18.73 -15.44
N ASN A 223 19.40 18.41 -14.17
CA ASN A 223 19.88 19.21 -13.03
C ASN A 223 21.10 18.59 -12.32
N ARG A 224 21.76 17.61 -12.94
CA ARG A 224 23.07 17.08 -12.51
C ARG A 224 24.17 17.50 -13.51
N LEU A 225 24.31 18.79 -13.70
CA LEU A 225 25.54 19.41 -14.29
C LEU A 225 25.96 20.57 -13.40
#